data_9e0e40cb9490d3b9edce9f80b244dda0
#
_entry.id   9e0e40cb9490d3b9edce9f80b244dda0
#
_cell.length_a   1.000
_cell.length_b   1.000
_cell.length_c   1.000
_cell.angle_alpha   90.00
_cell.angle_beta   90.00
_cell.angle_gamma   90.00
#
_symmetry.space_group_name_H-M   'P 1'
#
loop_
_entity.id
_entity.type
_entity.pdbx_description
1 polymer ?
#
loop_
_entity_poly.entity_id
_entity_poly.type
_entity_poly.pdbx_seq_one_letter_code
_entity_poly.pdbx_strand_id
1 'polypeptide(L)'
;MRCGSIIALLVCAAISNFFISDDLHADNTERIKHVTVYREKRRFGGWPANHGIWSWGNEILVGFSRGYYKDLGPNRHAIDRERPEEHLFARSLDGGENWSIENAGEKGVIIPYGAALHGTRPPQLIPKTPLVCPGAIEFTHPDFAMTLRMLDNNVGPSLFYYSYDRGKQWNGPFILKVQNIEGIAARTDYIVNNKLDCMLFLTAAKKNAREGRPFCARTYNGGKSWDFISWIAPEPRGFSIMPSTVRLSKKVLLTAVRRRESNGKWIEIHISEDNGKNWRFLSKPAPDLGEGNPPSLIRLADDRLCLSYGYRAKPYGIRAQISTDNAKTWSNPIHLRDDGAGRDLGYVRSVQRPDGKIIFVYYFCDKKSPERYIAATIWDGK
;
A
#
# COMPACT_ATOMS: atom_id res chain seq x y z
N MET A 1 27.32 -60.00 -60.68
CA MET A 1 25.92 -60.35 -60.64
C MET A 1 25.22 -59.60 -59.50
N ARG A 2 24.20 -58.81 -59.86
CA ARG A 2 23.09 -58.28 -59.04
C ARG A 2 23.51 -57.34 -57.87
N CYS A 3 23.31 -56.10 -58.00
CA CYS A 3 22.05 -55.29 -57.96
C CYS A 3 21.42 -55.24 -56.57
N GLY A 4 21.42 -54.08 -55.93
CA GLY A 4 20.75 -53.78 -54.67
C GLY A 4 20.55 -52.30 -54.52
N SER A 5 19.33 -51.88 -54.61
CA SER A 5 18.82 -50.50 -54.73
C SER A 5 18.98 -49.70 -53.46
N ILE A 6 19.28 -48.43 -53.62
CA ILE A 6 19.30 -47.34 -52.62
C ILE A 6 17.85 -46.83 -52.50
N ILE A 7 17.32 -46.85 -51.29
CA ILE A 7 16.07 -46.14 -50.93
C ILE A 7 16.45 -44.86 -50.22
N ALA A 8 16.14 -43.72 -50.81
CA ALA A 8 16.23 -42.41 -50.22
C ALA A 8 14.99 -42.18 -49.32
N LEU A 9 15.25 -41.92 -48.03
CA LEU A 9 14.20 -41.42 -47.13
C LEU A 9 14.29 -39.90 -47.03
N LEU A 10 13.26 -39.23 -47.48
CA LEU A 10 13.07 -37.79 -47.30
C LEU A 10 12.77 -37.52 -45.84
N VAL A 11 13.52 -36.59 -45.26
CA VAL A 11 13.24 -35.97 -43.97
C VAL A 11 12.33 -34.78 -44.22
N CYS A 12 11.08 -34.92 -43.79
CA CYS A 12 10.22 -33.75 -43.53
C CYS A 12 10.10 -33.64 -42.02
N ALA A 13 10.79 -32.66 -41.47
CA ALA A 13 10.57 -32.28 -40.09
C ALA A 13 10.69 -30.75 -39.91
N ALA A 14 9.71 -30.23 -39.22
CA ALA A 14 9.74 -29.00 -38.47
C ALA A 14 9.55 -27.66 -39.19
N ILE A 15 8.31 -27.29 -39.38
CA ILE A 15 7.86 -25.90 -39.24
C ILE A 15 6.55 -25.92 -38.44
N SER A 16 6.62 -25.84 -37.13
CA SER A 16 5.51 -25.50 -36.27
C SER A 16 6.01 -25.17 -34.87
N ASN A 17 6.50 -23.96 -34.67
CA ASN A 17 6.65 -23.36 -33.34
C ASN A 17 7.05 -21.89 -33.47
N PHE A 18 6.15 -21.03 -33.97
CA PHE A 18 6.40 -19.57 -33.93
C PHE A 18 5.10 -18.73 -33.94
N PHE A 19 4.04 -19.16 -33.23
CA PHE A 19 2.82 -18.36 -33.14
C PHE A 19 2.14 -18.39 -31.76
N ILE A 20 2.86 -18.59 -30.66
CA ILE A 20 2.23 -18.58 -29.31
C ILE A 20 2.64 -17.37 -28.45
N SER A 21 3.61 -16.56 -28.86
CA SER A 21 4.09 -15.46 -28.01
C SER A 21 3.39 -14.12 -28.23
N ASP A 22 2.79 -13.88 -29.37
CA ASP A 22 2.18 -12.57 -29.68
C ASP A 22 0.73 -12.48 -29.15
N ASP A 23 -0.04 -13.55 -29.15
CA ASP A 23 -1.42 -13.53 -28.64
C ASP A 23 -1.51 -13.36 -27.11
N LEU A 24 -0.53 -13.85 -26.35
CA LEU A 24 -0.48 -13.64 -24.90
C LEU A 24 -0.10 -12.21 -24.51
N HIS A 25 0.64 -11.50 -25.37
CA HIS A 25 0.99 -10.09 -25.13
C HIS A 25 -0.12 -9.14 -25.57
N ALA A 26 -0.84 -9.43 -26.63
CA ALA A 26 -1.97 -8.63 -27.10
C ALA A 26 -3.19 -8.71 -26.15
N ASP A 27 -3.50 -9.90 -25.63
CA ASP A 27 -4.61 -10.09 -24.68
C ASP A 27 -4.35 -9.39 -23.31
N ASN A 28 -3.10 -9.21 -22.92
CA ASN A 28 -2.75 -8.52 -21.67
C ASN A 28 -2.86 -6.99 -21.76
N THR A 29 -2.77 -6.38 -22.94
CA THR A 29 -2.84 -4.92 -23.12
C THR A 29 -4.26 -4.37 -23.01
N GLU A 30 -5.29 -5.16 -23.33
CA GLU A 30 -6.70 -4.78 -23.16
C GLU A 30 -7.17 -4.90 -21.69
N ARG A 31 -6.50 -5.72 -20.86
CA ARG A 31 -6.85 -5.99 -19.47
C ARG A 31 -6.24 -5.01 -18.48
N ILE A 32 -5.18 -4.31 -18.85
CA ILE A 32 -4.40 -3.43 -17.97
C ILE A 32 -4.28 -2.05 -18.58
N LYS A 33 -4.82 -1.05 -17.88
CA LYS A 33 -4.71 0.37 -18.25
C LYS A 33 -3.88 1.12 -17.23
N HIS A 34 -2.92 1.93 -17.68
CA HIS A 34 -2.13 2.81 -16.80
C HIS A 34 -2.59 4.25 -16.92
N VAL A 35 -2.72 4.92 -15.78
CA VAL A 35 -3.15 6.31 -15.65
C VAL A 35 -2.13 7.08 -14.83
N THR A 36 -1.80 8.30 -15.26
CA THR A 36 -1.04 9.23 -14.43
C THR A 36 -1.99 9.95 -13.49
N VAL A 37 -1.79 9.76 -12.17
CA VAL A 37 -2.59 10.39 -11.11
C VAL A 37 -2.05 11.78 -10.80
N TYR A 38 -0.73 11.89 -10.61
CA TYR A 38 -0.03 13.13 -10.36
C TYR A 38 1.39 13.07 -10.91
N ARG A 39 1.76 14.04 -11.72
CA ARG A 39 3.14 14.22 -12.20
C ARG A 39 3.40 15.72 -12.37
N GLU A 40 4.50 16.19 -11.81
CA GLU A 40 4.93 17.58 -11.91
C GLU A 40 6.46 17.65 -12.04
N LYS A 41 6.95 18.48 -12.95
CA LYS A 41 8.39 18.64 -13.22
C LYS A 41 9.12 19.13 -11.97
N ARG A 42 10.27 18.52 -11.65
CA ARG A 42 11.10 18.80 -10.47
C ARG A 42 10.43 18.50 -9.12
N ARG A 43 9.27 17.84 -9.14
CA ARG A 43 8.60 17.42 -7.91
C ARG A 43 8.77 15.91 -7.71
N PHE A 44 8.59 15.51 -6.48
CA PHE A 44 8.51 14.14 -6.06
C PHE A 44 7.08 13.85 -5.61
N GLY A 45 6.44 12.82 -6.17
CA GLY A 45 5.19 12.25 -5.69
C GLY A 45 5.44 10.86 -5.12
N GLY A 46 5.04 10.59 -3.87
CA GLY A 46 5.39 9.32 -3.28
C GLY A 46 4.47 8.79 -2.17
N TRP A 47 4.64 7.53 -1.88
CA TRP A 47 4.23 6.78 -0.70
C TRP A 47 2.73 6.72 -0.39
N PRO A 48 1.83 6.38 -1.34
CA PRO A 48 0.40 6.24 -1.04
C PRO A 48 0.13 5.31 0.15
N ALA A 49 0.92 4.24 0.32
CA ALA A 49 0.77 3.30 1.42
C ALA A 49 0.93 3.90 2.83
N ASN A 50 1.56 5.09 2.95
CA ASN A 50 1.65 5.79 4.23
C ASN A 50 0.37 6.55 4.57
N HIS A 51 -0.47 6.87 3.57
CA HIS A 51 -1.57 7.81 3.70
C HIS A 51 -2.94 7.15 3.73
N GLY A 52 -3.19 6.20 2.85
CA GLY A 52 -4.47 5.50 2.72
C GLY A 52 -5.15 5.70 1.38
N ILE A 53 -6.15 4.86 1.12
CA ILE A 53 -7.06 4.92 -0.02
C ILE A 53 -8.47 4.60 0.47
N TRP A 54 -9.47 5.28 -0.08
CA TRP A 54 -10.88 5.08 0.23
C TRP A 54 -11.68 5.07 -1.07
N SER A 55 -12.80 4.34 -1.09
CA SER A 55 -13.71 4.32 -2.23
C SER A 55 -15.18 4.37 -1.78
N TRP A 56 -15.98 5.11 -2.54
CA TRP A 56 -17.42 5.24 -2.40
C TRP A 56 -18.04 5.03 -3.79
N GLY A 57 -18.17 3.75 -4.17
CA GLY A 57 -18.50 3.40 -5.55
C GLY A 57 -17.38 3.76 -6.51
N ASN A 58 -17.66 4.63 -7.48
CA ASN A 58 -16.65 5.12 -8.44
C ASN A 58 -15.86 6.33 -7.92
N GLU A 59 -16.24 6.92 -6.78
CA GLU A 59 -15.43 7.96 -6.15
C GLU A 59 -14.28 7.30 -5.37
N ILE A 60 -13.04 7.66 -5.69
CA ILE A 60 -11.81 7.16 -5.05
C ILE A 60 -11.00 8.35 -4.54
N LEU A 61 -10.55 8.26 -3.30
CA LEU A 61 -9.63 9.22 -2.69
C LEU A 61 -8.36 8.49 -2.28
N VAL A 62 -7.19 9.03 -2.62
CA VAL A 62 -5.88 8.50 -2.20
C VAL A 62 -4.98 9.61 -1.69
N GLY A 63 -4.34 9.40 -0.55
CA GLY A 63 -3.34 10.32 -0.02
C GLY A 63 -1.94 9.99 -0.52
N PHE A 64 -1.10 11.03 -0.70
CA PHE A 64 0.31 10.89 -1.05
C PHE A 64 1.15 12.08 -0.58
N SER A 65 2.47 11.92 -0.57
CA SER A 65 3.41 13.01 -0.29
C SER A 65 3.86 13.67 -1.58
N ARG A 66 3.87 15.02 -1.60
CA ARG A 66 4.52 15.83 -2.61
C ARG A 66 5.74 16.52 -2.01
N GLY A 67 6.90 16.28 -2.57
CA GLY A 67 8.14 16.97 -2.20
C GLY A 67 8.85 17.54 -3.41
N TYR A 68 10.14 17.83 -3.28
CA TYR A 68 11.00 18.23 -4.38
C TYR A 68 11.88 17.07 -4.80
N TYR A 69 12.01 16.85 -6.10
CA TYR A 69 12.92 15.86 -6.63
C TYR A 69 14.38 16.24 -6.37
N LYS A 70 15.17 15.29 -5.92
CA LYS A 70 16.62 15.36 -5.81
C LYS A 70 17.18 13.96 -6.07
N ASP A 71 18.07 13.85 -7.03
CA ASP A 71 18.77 12.58 -7.24
C ASP A 71 19.76 12.37 -6.09
N LEU A 72 19.52 11.32 -5.32
CA LEU A 72 20.35 10.90 -4.19
C LEU A 72 21.01 9.55 -4.44
N GLY A 73 21.05 9.13 -5.71
CA GLY A 73 21.60 7.86 -6.15
C GLY A 73 20.62 6.68 -6.00
N PRO A 74 21.01 5.50 -6.48
CA PRO A 74 20.11 4.36 -6.67
C PRO A 74 19.59 3.74 -5.37
N ASN A 75 20.21 4.00 -4.23
CA ASN A 75 19.90 3.35 -2.96
C ASN A 75 19.06 4.21 -2.00
N ARG A 76 18.61 5.38 -2.44
CA ARG A 76 17.84 6.35 -1.62
C ARG A 76 16.55 6.74 -2.31
N HIS A 77 15.59 7.27 -1.55
CA HIS A 77 14.43 7.92 -2.13
C HIS A 77 14.85 9.25 -2.77
N ALA A 78 14.38 9.51 -3.98
CA ALA A 78 14.77 10.68 -4.78
C ALA A 78 14.00 11.95 -4.37
N ILE A 79 14.02 12.27 -3.09
CA ILE A 79 13.37 13.45 -2.50
C ILE A 79 14.37 14.32 -1.75
N ASP A 80 14.29 15.64 -1.96
CA ASP A 80 15.03 16.62 -1.20
C ASP A 80 14.39 16.85 0.16
N ARG A 81 15.03 16.37 1.22
CA ARG A 81 14.52 16.45 2.60
C ARG A 81 14.74 17.82 3.25
N GLU A 82 15.57 18.67 2.65
CA GLU A 82 15.81 20.03 3.11
C GLU A 82 14.73 21.00 2.63
N ARG A 83 13.93 20.60 1.66
CA ARG A 83 12.83 21.35 1.08
C ARG A 83 11.48 20.86 1.61
N PRO A 84 10.43 21.71 1.56
CA PRO A 84 9.12 21.37 2.08
C PRO A 84 8.50 20.14 1.43
N GLU A 85 7.89 19.29 2.28
CA GLU A 85 7.01 18.20 1.91
C GLU A 85 5.56 18.57 2.26
N GLU A 86 4.65 18.23 1.39
CA GLU A 86 3.21 18.43 1.53
C GLU A 86 2.48 17.10 1.50
N HIS A 87 1.39 17.01 2.22
CA HIS A 87 0.46 15.91 2.17
C HIS A 87 -0.71 16.30 1.27
N LEU A 88 -0.83 15.65 0.12
CA LEU A 88 -1.89 15.88 -0.85
C LEU A 88 -2.83 14.68 -0.93
N PHE A 89 -4.01 14.93 -1.47
CA PHE A 89 -4.92 13.90 -1.95
C PHE A 89 -5.10 14.00 -3.46
N ALA A 90 -5.37 12.85 -4.07
CA ALA A 90 -5.90 12.74 -5.42
C ALA A 90 -7.29 12.13 -5.34
N ARG A 91 -8.27 12.76 -6.00
CA ARG A 91 -9.65 12.30 -6.10
C ARG A 91 -10.00 11.96 -7.53
N SER A 92 -10.63 10.80 -7.71
CA SER A 92 -11.28 10.40 -8.94
C SER A 92 -12.77 10.26 -8.70
N LEU A 93 -13.60 10.68 -9.65
CA LEU A 93 -15.06 10.51 -9.60
C LEU A 93 -15.56 9.44 -10.58
N ASP A 94 -14.69 8.91 -11.39
CA ASP A 94 -14.98 7.99 -12.50
C ASP A 94 -14.25 6.64 -12.39
N GLY A 95 -13.93 6.23 -11.17
CA GLY A 95 -13.30 4.94 -10.89
C GLY A 95 -11.83 4.88 -11.26
N GLY A 96 -11.10 5.98 -11.18
CA GLY A 96 -9.66 6.04 -11.39
C GLY A 96 -9.22 6.37 -12.82
N GLU A 97 -10.16 6.73 -13.70
CA GLU A 97 -9.86 7.11 -15.09
C GLU A 97 -9.27 8.52 -15.16
N ASN A 98 -9.83 9.46 -14.39
CA ASN A 98 -9.36 10.84 -14.29
C ASN A 98 -9.21 11.24 -12.82
N TRP A 99 -8.24 12.13 -12.54
CA TRP A 99 -7.87 12.53 -11.19
C TRP A 99 -7.71 14.03 -11.05
N SER A 100 -8.21 14.57 -9.94
CA SER A 100 -7.97 15.94 -9.49
C SER A 100 -7.13 15.94 -8.20
N ILE A 101 -6.26 16.94 -8.04
CA ILE A 101 -5.39 17.05 -6.87
C ILE A 101 -6.01 18.03 -5.87
N GLU A 102 -6.07 17.59 -4.61
CA GLU A 102 -6.61 18.36 -3.49
C GLU A 102 -5.51 18.60 -2.44
N ASN A 103 -5.40 19.82 -1.98
CA ASN A 103 -4.47 20.17 -0.89
C ASN A 103 -5.24 20.35 0.42
N ALA A 104 -5.28 19.29 1.23
CA ALA A 104 -5.90 19.35 2.55
C ALA A 104 -5.17 20.30 3.51
N GLY A 105 -3.89 20.59 3.28
CA GLY A 105 -3.10 21.52 4.07
C GLY A 105 -3.54 22.98 3.94
N GLU A 106 -4.04 23.40 2.78
CA GLU A 106 -4.61 24.73 2.58
C GLU A 106 -5.88 24.95 3.42
N LYS A 107 -6.58 23.88 3.72
CA LYS A 107 -7.72 23.86 4.65
C LYS A 107 -7.30 23.68 6.12
N GLY A 108 -6.01 23.74 6.39
CA GLY A 108 -5.41 23.73 7.73
C GLY A 108 -5.42 22.41 8.46
N VAL A 109 -5.46 21.26 7.75
CA VAL A 109 -5.78 20.02 8.43
C VAL A 109 -4.68 18.99 8.44
N ILE A 110 -4.17 18.49 7.34
CA ILE A 110 -3.20 17.40 7.40
C ILE A 110 -1.80 17.92 7.13
N ILE A 111 -1.14 18.39 8.18
CA ILE A 111 0.18 18.96 8.08
C ILE A 111 1.16 18.13 8.88
N PRO A 112 2.32 17.77 8.33
CA PRO A 112 3.40 17.22 9.11
C PRO A 112 3.76 18.17 10.24
N TYR A 113 3.73 17.66 11.47
CA TYR A 113 4.12 18.45 12.65
C TYR A 113 5.63 18.31 12.84
N GLY A 114 6.32 19.46 13.00
CA GLY A 114 7.78 19.48 13.19
C GLY A 114 8.56 19.23 11.90
N ALA A 115 9.75 18.68 12.02
CA ALA A 115 10.52 18.20 10.87
C ALA A 115 9.75 17.06 10.21
N ALA A 116 9.37 17.22 8.96
CA ALA A 116 8.65 16.17 8.26
C ALA A 116 9.54 14.93 8.15
N LEU A 117 8.90 13.77 8.16
CA LEU A 117 9.56 12.49 8.08
C LEU A 117 10.48 12.36 6.85
N HIS A 118 10.09 13.00 5.77
CA HIS A 118 10.75 12.94 4.47
C HIS A 118 11.14 14.31 3.90
N GLY A 119 10.79 15.39 4.58
CA GLY A 119 11.11 16.76 4.17
C GLY A 119 10.75 17.78 5.25
N THR A 120 11.03 19.04 5.01
CA THR A 120 10.64 20.13 5.92
C THR A 120 9.18 20.51 5.72
N ARG A 121 8.60 21.19 6.69
CA ARG A 121 7.25 21.75 6.59
C ARG A 121 7.26 23.02 5.73
N PRO A 122 6.24 23.26 4.89
CA PRO A 122 6.05 24.56 4.24
C PRO A 122 5.96 25.69 5.28
N PRO A 123 6.72 26.81 5.13
CA PRO A 123 6.76 27.89 6.12
C PRO A 123 5.40 28.53 6.41
N GLN A 124 4.50 28.55 5.41
CA GLN A 124 3.17 29.14 5.51
C GLN A 124 2.19 28.31 6.35
N LEU A 125 2.54 27.05 6.60
CA LEU A 125 1.66 26.14 7.31
C LEU A 125 1.98 26.10 8.80
N ILE A 126 1.09 26.66 9.61
CA ILE A 126 1.16 26.58 11.07
C ILE A 126 0.51 25.27 11.50
N PRO A 127 1.26 24.30 12.09
CA PRO A 127 0.68 23.06 12.55
C PRO A 127 -0.29 23.34 13.69
N LYS A 128 -1.47 22.72 13.62
CA LYS A 128 -2.38 22.71 14.76
C LYS A 128 -1.77 21.87 15.89
N THR A 129 -1.91 22.35 17.12
CA THR A 129 -1.55 21.55 18.29
C THR A 129 -2.39 20.27 18.32
N PRO A 130 -1.76 19.10 18.46
CA PRO A 130 -2.51 17.88 18.56
C PRO A 130 -3.39 17.85 19.82
N LEU A 131 -4.63 17.40 19.64
CA LEU A 131 -5.65 17.34 20.69
C LEU A 131 -5.84 15.90 21.17
N VAL A 132 -6.41 15.75 22.34
CA VAL A 132 -6.99 14.47 22.80
C VAL A 132 -8.32 14.31 22.07
N CYS A 133 -8.56 13.15 21.48
CA CYS A 133 -9.82 12.87 20.83
C CYS A 133 -10.95 12.83 21.87
N PRO A 134 -12.05 13.60 21.70
CA PRO A 134 -13.17 13.60 22.63
C PRO A 134 -13.95 12.27 22.62
N GLY A 135 -13.74 11.44 21.59
CA GLY A 135 -14.48 10.22 21.37
C GLY A 135 -15.73 10.45 20.51
N ALA A 136 -16.63 9.45 20.51
CA ALA A 136 -17.89 9.45 19.78
C ALA A 136 -17.75 9.55 18.25
N ILE A 137 -16.58 9.18 17.69
CA ILE A 137 -16.43 9.04 16.25
C ILE A 137 -17.37 7.93 15.78
N GLU A 138 -18.27 8.28 14.85
CA GLU A 138 -19.16 7.33 14.19
C GLU A 138 -18.45 6.69 12.99
N PHE A 139 -17.79 5.57 13.22
CA PHE A 139 -17.00 4.88 12.19
C PHE A 139 -17.87 4.33 11.04
N THR A 140 -19.17 4.10 11.27
CA THR A 140 -20.11 3.58 10.26
C THR A 140 -20.78 4.66 9.43
N HIS A 141 -20.41 5.93 9.60
CA HIS A 141 -20.93 7.00 8.76
C HIS A 141 -20.64 6.70 7.28
N PRO A 142 -21.61 6.82 6.36
CA PRO A 142 -21.45 6.40 4.96
C PRO A 142 -20.32 7.12 4.23
N ASP A 143 -20.02 8.36 4.61
CA ASP A 143 -18.95 9.16 4.02
C ASP A 143 -17.68 9.22 4.89
N PHE A 144 -17.53 8.25 5.80
CA PHE A 144 -16.40 8.20 6.73
C PHE A 144 -15.09 7.90 6.03
N ALA A 145 -14.06 8.64 6.45
CA ALA A 145 -12.66 8.34 6.18
C ALA A 145 -11.80 8.65 7.41
N MET A 146 -10.77 7.86 7.68
CA MET A 146 -9.80 8.12 8.73
C MET A 146 -8.39 7.93 8.19
N THR A 147 -7.49 8.88 8.44
CA THR A 147 -6.08 8.78 8.09
C THR A 147 -5.21 8.87 9.33
N LEU A 148 -4.16 8.06 9.36
CA LEU A 148 -3.19 8.01 10.43
C LEU A 148 -1.83 8.49 9.93
N ARG A 149 -1.12 9.26 10.76
CA ARG A 149 0.17 9.86 10.39
C ARG A 149 1.17 9.71 11.52
N MET A 150 2.28 9.04 11.25
CA MET A 150 3.45 9.09 12.11
C MET A 150 4.16 10.43 11.98
N LEU A 151 4.73 10.93 13.05
CA LEU A 151 5.62 12.09 13.07
C LEU A 151 7.09 11.68 13.04
N ASP A 152 7.37 10.44 13.41
CA ASP A 152 8.68 9.79 13.35
C ASP A 152 8.48 8.30 13.14
N ASN A 153 9.42 7.61 12.48
CA ASN A 153 9.28 6.18 12.21
C ASN A 153 9.75 5.28 13.35
N ASN A 154 10.39 5.80 14.39
CA ASN A 154 10.95 4.96 15.44
C ASN A 154 10.25 5.17 16.79
N VAL A 155 10.36 6.36 17.35
CA VAL A 155 9.93 6.64 18.74
C VAL A 155 8.92 7.76 18.85
N GLY A 156 8.62 8.43 17.74
CA GLY A 156 7.77 9.60 17.73
C GLY A 156 6.31 9.30 18.02
N PRO A 157 5.53 10.33 18.33
CA PRO A 157 4.09 10.21 18.39
C PRO A 157 3.51 10.01 16.99
N SER A 158 2.30 9.48 16.97
CA SER A 158 1.46 9.40 15.78
C SER A 158 0.17 10.17 16.01
N LEU A 159 -0.42 10.60 14.91
CA LEU A 159 -1.66 11.35 14.89
C LEU A 159 -2.70 10.63 14.05
N PHE A 160 -3.97 10.96 14.27
CA PHE A 160 -5.02 10.57 13.36
C PHE A 160 -5.99 11.73 13.11
N TYR A 161 -6.68 11.62 11.99
CA TYR A 161 -7.69 12.55 11.52
C TYR A 161 -8.87 11.75 10.98
N TYR A 162 -10.07 12.29 11.06
CA TYR A 162 -11.25 11.69 10.44
C TYR A 162 -12.09 12.70 9.69
N SER A 163 -12.88 12.22 8.76
CA SER A 163 -13.80 12.96 7.92
C SER A 163 -15.14 12.27 7.85
N TYR A 164 -16.22 13.06 7.68
CA TYR A 164 -17.57 12.61 7.40
C TYR A 164 -18.13 13.12 6.06
N ASP A 165 -17.25 13.61 5.20
CA ASP A 165 -17.60 14.18 3.89
C ASP A 165 -16.66 13.67 2.78
N ARG A 166 -16.24 12.40 2.90
CA ARG A 166 -15.32 11.73 1.96
C ARG A 166 -13.96 12.40 1.85
N GLY A 167 -13.48 12.98 2.96
CA GLY A 167 -12.16 13.60 3.00
C GLY A 167 -12.06 15.00 2.42
N LYS A 168 -13.19 15.71 2.25
CA LYS A 168 -13.21 17.14 1.86
C LYS A 168 -12.79 18.03 3.03
N GLN A 169 -13.21 17.67 4.25
CA GLN A 169 -12.76 18.29 5.49
C GLN A 169 -12.32 17.21 6.48
N TRP A 170 -11.34 17.56 7.32
CA TRP A 170 -10.77 16.65 8.29
C TRP A 170 -10.82 17.23 9.69
N ASN A 171 -11.25 16.43 10.64
CA ASN A 171 -11.21 16.71 12.06
C ASN A 171 -9.89 16.21 12.65
N GLY A 172 -9.25 16.97 13.51
CA GLY A 172 -7.95 16.67 14.10
C GLY A 172 -6.96 17.85 13.95
N PRO A 173 -5.68 17.64 14.25
CA PRO A 173 -5.00 16.39 14.61
C PRO A 173 -5.35 15.86 16.00
N PHE A 174 -5.55 14.57 16.12
CA PHE A 174 -5.69 13.90 17.42
C PHE A 174 -4.47 13.04 17.72
N ILE A 175 -4.00 13.07 18.96
CA ILE A 175 -2.89 12.23 19.39
C ILE A 175 -3.35 10.77 19.41
N LEU A 176 -2.61 9.90 18.70
CA LEU A 176 -2.81 8.46 18.78
C LEU A 176 -1.95 7.89 19.91
N LYS A 177 -2.58 7.56 21.01
CA LYS A 177 -1.97 6.84 22.14
C LYS A 177 -2.61 5.47 22.26
N VAL A 178 -1.78 4.45 22.38
CA VAL A 178 -2.20 3.09 22.71
C VAL A 178 -1.54 2.70 24.04
N GLN A 179 -2.33 2.19 24.98
CA GLN A 179 -1.84 1.87 26.31
C GLN A 179 -0.66 0.89 26.24
N ASN A 180 0.41 1.19 26.98
CA ASN A 180 1.64 0.38 27.08
C ASN A 180 2.41 0.19 25.75
N ILE A 181 2.15 1.03 24.74
CA ILE A 181 2.88 1.02 23.47
C ILE A 181 3.55 2.37 23.27
N GLU A 182 4.85 2.33 23.11
CA GLU A 182 5.65 3.50 22.77
C GLU A 182 6.16 3.42 21.33
N GLY A 183 6.47 4.57 20.73
CA GLY A 183 7.07 4.62 19.41
C GLY A 183 6.17 4.06 18.31
N ILE A 184 4.95 4.61 18.16
CA ILE A 184 4.01 4.18 17.13
C ILE A 184 4.34 4.85 15.81
N ALA A 185 4.67 4.07 14.79
CA ALA A 185 4.80 4.50 13.40
C ALA A 185 3.50 4.20 12.64
N ALA A 186 2.48 5.05 12.86
CA ALA A 186 1.16 4.85 12.28
C ALA A 186 1.13 5.15 10.78
N ARG A 187 0.57 4.22 10.04
CA ARG A 187 0.12 4.35 8.66
C ARG A 187 -1.33 3.90 8.59
N THR A 188 -2.05 4.38 7.61
CA THR A 188 -3.50 4.11 7.55
C THR A 188 -3.79 2.66 7.23
N ASP A 189 -4.21 1.90 8.24
CA ASP A 189 -4.75 0.54 8.14
C ASP A 189 -5.72 0.30 9.28
N TYR A 190 -7.02 0.16 8.98
CA TYR A 190 -8.06 -0.01 10.00
C TYR A 190 -9.23 -0.84 9.49
N ILE A 191 -9.97 -1.42 10.43
CA ILE A 191 -11.22 -2.15 10.17
C ILE A 191 -12.31 -1.61 11.09
N VAL A 192 -13.40 -1.14 10.51
CA VAL A 192 -14.61 -0.74 11.23
C VAL A 192 -15.41 -1.98 11.61
N ASN A 193 -15.74 -2.14 12.90
CA ASN A 193 -16.57 -3.23 13.39
C ASN A 193 -18.04 -2.78 13.59
N ASN A 194 -18.24 -1.60 14.17
CA ASN A 194 -19.56 -0.97 14.34
C ASN A 194 -19.40 0.53 14.62
N LYS A 195 -20.49 1.19 14.99
CA LYS A 195 -20.57 2.65 15.15
C LYS A 195 -19.42 3.26 15.97
N LEU A 196 -19.05 2.67 17.09
CA LEU A 196 -18.01 3.19 18.01
C LEU A 196 -16.78 2.29 18.12
N ASP A 197 -16.76 1.20 17.36
CA ASP A 197 -15.74 0.14 17.45
C ASP A 197 -14.93 0.04 16.17
N CYS A 198 -13.64 0.28 16.30
CA CYS A 198 -12.67 0.23 15.21
C CYS A 198 -11.36 -0.43 15.66
N MET A 199 -10.76 -1.21 14.78
CA MET A 199 -9.45 -1.81 14.97
C MET A 199 -8.42 -1.09 14.12
N LEU A 200 -7.21 -0.91 14.66
CA LEU A 200 -6.04 -0.38 13.95
C LEU A 200 -4.97 -1.44 13.87
N PHE A 201 -4.28 -1.48 12.73
CA PHE A 201 -3.14 -2.35 12.51
C PHE A 201 -1.92 -1.46 12.25
N LEU A 202 -0.99 -1.46 13.20
CA LEU A 202 0.05 -0.46 13.32
C LEU A 202 1.43 -1.11 13.45
N THR A 203 2.47 -0.30 13.42
CA THR A 203 3.83 -0.72 13.73
C THR A 203 4.34 0.04 14.96
N ALA A 204 4.89 -0.68 15.91
CA ALA A 204 5.54 -0.11 17.09
C ALA A 204 7.07 -0.19 16.99
N ALA A 205 7.75 0.61 17.81
CA ALA A 205 9.16 0.43 18.09
C ALA A 205 9.42 -0.91 18.77
N LYS A 206 10.54 -1.51 18.43
CA LYS A 206 11.07 -2.69 19.14
C LYS A 206 11.82 -2.25 20.43
N LYS A 207 12.29 -3.23 21.20
CA LYS A 207 13.12 -2.99 22.40
C LYS A 207 14.35 -2.12 22.13
N ASN A 208 14.85 -2.06 20.90
CA ASN A 208 15.98 -1.23 20.49
C ASN A 208 15.58 0.18 20.03
N ALA A 209 14.36 0.63 20.34
CA ALA A 209 13.78 1.92 19.97
C ALA A 209 13.71 2.19 18.46
N ARG A 210 13.71 1.15 17.61
CA ARG A 210 13.54 1.27 16.16
C ARG A 210 12.23 0.65 15.72
N GLU A 211 11.60 1.21 14.71
CA GLU A 211 10.40 0.66 14.08
C GLU A 211 10.60 -0.82 13.73
N GLY A 212 9.60 -1.66 13.98
CA GLY A 212 9.74 -3.02 13.49
C GLY A 212 8.84 -4.09 14.04
N ARG A 213 7.82 -3.81 14.84
CA ARG A 213 6.92 -4.84 15.37
C ARG A 213 5.44 -4.49 15.11
N PRO A 214 4.72 -5.26 14.28
CA PRO A 214 3.32 -4.98 14.00
C PRO A 214 2.43 -5.43 15.16
N PHE A 215 1.37 -4.64 15.42
CA PHE A 215 0.41 -4.90 16.48
C PHE A 215 -1.00 -4.48 16.09
N CYS A 216 -1.98 -5.02 16.81
CA CYS A 216 -3.39 -4.67 16.73
C CYS A 216 -3.78 -3.83 17.94
N ALA A 217 -4.48 -2.71 17.69
CA ALA A 217 -5.16 -1.91 18.71
C ALA A 217 -6.65 -1.79 18.40
N ARG A 218 -7.47 -1.44 19.38
CA ARG A 218 -8.91 -1.32 19.22
C ARG A 218 -9.50 -0.24 20.10
N THR A 219 -10.51 0.45 19.60
CA THR A 219 -11.37 1.35 20.39
C THR A 219 -12.77 0.78 20.44
N TYR A 220 -13.48 1.03 21.56
CA TYR A 220 -14.89 0.71 21.76
C TYR A 220 -15.73 1.96 22.05
N ASN A 221 -15.08 3.14 22.04
CA ASN A 221 -15.67 4.41 22.48
C ASN A 221 -15.46 5.55 21.47
N GLY A 222 -15.42 5.20 20.18
CA GLY A 222 -15.31 6.18 19.13
C GLY A 222 -13.97 6.92 19.10
N GLY A 223 -12.86 6.24 19.39
CA GLY A 223 -11.52 6.81 19.30
C GLY A 223 -11.09 7.64 20.52
N LYS A 224 -11.86 7.67 21.61
CA LYS A 224 -11.47 8.36 22.85
C LYS A 224 -10.26 7.71 23.49
N SER A 225 -10.20 6.38 23.47
CA SER A 225 -9.07 5.59 23.89
C SER A 225 -8.83 4.42 22.93
N TRP A 226 -7.59 3.95 22.88
CA TRP A 226 -7.17 2.81 22.07
C TRP A 226 -6.44 1.81 22.96
N ASP A 227 -6.98 0.60 23.02
CA ASP A 227 -6.44 -0.48 23.82
C ASP A 227 -5.50 -1.32 22.95
N PHE A 228 -4.35 -1.72 23.50
CA PHE A 228 -3.51 -2.74 22.89
C PHE A 228 -4.24 -4.09 22.96
N ILE A 229 -4.35 -4.78 21.82
CA ILE A 229 -4.98 -6.09 21.76
C ILE A 229 -3.92 -7.19 21.73
N SER A 230 -2.99 -7.11 20.76
CA SER A 230 -1.99 -8.16 20.59
C SER A 230 -0.86 -7.73 19.65
N TRP A 231 0.27 -8.42 19.76
CA TRP A 231 1.29 -8.43 18.73
C TRP A 231 0.89 -9.38 17.60
N ILE A 232 1.03 -8.92 16.35
CA ILE A 232 0.70 -9.73 15.16
C ILE A 232 1.77 -10.78 14.89
N ALA A 233 3.02 -10.48 15.25
CA ALA A 233 4.14 -11.40 15.11
C ALA A 233 5.12 -11.25 16.29
N PRO A 234 5.97 -12.25 16.54
CA PRO A 234 7.11 -12.10 17.43
C PRO A 234 8.01 -10.94 16.99
N GLU A 235 8.76 -10.36 17.93
CA GLU A 235 9.73 -9.31 17.62
C GLU A 235 10.82 -9.86 16.68
N PRO A 236 11.00 -9.29 15.47
CA PRO A 236 11.95 -9.79 14.50
C PRO A 236 13.37 -9.27 14.78
N ARG A 237 14.40 -9.98 14.31
CA ARG A 237 15.78 -9.49 14.32
C ARG A 237 15.91 -8.23 13.46
N GLY A 238 15.36 -8.23 12.24
CA GLY A 238 15.25 -7.06 11.35
C GLY A 238 14.04 -6.20 11.67
N PHE A 239 13.10 -6.10 10.75
CA PHE A 239 11.81 -5.45 10.99
C PHE A 239 10.64 -6.22 10.37
N SER A 240 9.46 -6.06 10.98
CA SER A 240 8.15 -6.38 10.41
C SER A 240 7.29 -5.13 10.51
N ILE A 241 6.83 -4.58 9.39
CA ILE A 241 6.22 -3.25 9.34
C ILE A 241 5.09 -3.18 8.31
N MET A 242 4.32 -2.10 8.39
CA MET A 242 3.32 -1.71 7.40
C MET A 242 2.30 -2.83 7.14
N PRO A 243 1.51 -3.20 8.14
CA PRO A 243 0.43 -4.15 7.95
C PRO A 243 -0.58 -3.64 6.91
N SER A 244 -1.22 -4.57 6.22
CA SER A 244 -2.38 -4.35 5.37
C SER A 244 -3.36 -5.48 5.64
N THR A 245 -4.53 -5.15 6.18
CA THR A 245 -5.40 -6.10 6.87
C THR A 245 -6.78 -6.18 6.24
N VAL A 246 -7.31 -7.38 6.11
CA VAL A 246 -8.68 -7.66 5.67
C VAL A 246 -9.42 -8.54 6.65
N ARG A 247 -10.74 -8.40 6.67
CA ARG A 247 -11.65 -9.26 7.43
C ARG A 247 -12.27 -10.29 6.51
N LEU A 248 -12.14 -11.57 6.85
CA LEU A 248 -12.79 -12.67 6.15
C LEU A 248 -14.15 -13.03 6.75
N SER A 249 -14.27 -12.99 8.07
CA SER A 249 -15.51 -13.25 8.78
C SER A 249 -15.57 -12.48 10.09
N LYS A 250 -16.64 -12.64 10.87
CA LYS A 250 -16.80 -11.97 12.17
C LYS A 250 -15.60 -12.13 13.10
N LYS A 251 -14.88 -13.26 13.04
CA LYS A 251 -13.74 -13.58 13.90
C LYS A 251 -12.40 -13.65 13.16
N VAL A 252 -12.40 -13.81 11.82
CA VAL A 252 -11.20 -14.12 11.05
C VAL A 252 -10.66 -12.86 10.39
N LEU A 253 -9.40 -12.58 10.68
CA LEU A 253 -8.60 -11.49 10.10
C LEU A 253 -7.37 -12.07 9.42
N LEU A 254 -7.00 -11.49 8.28
CA LEU A 254 -5.72 -11.72 7.62
C LEU A 254 -4.96 -10.40 7.55
N THR A 255 -3.67 -10.42 7.83
CA THR A 255 -2.80 -9.26 7.63
C THR A 255 -1.54 -9.64 6.88
N ALA A 256 -1.23 -8.87 5.85
CA ALA A 256 0.04 -8.92 5.15
C ALA A 256 1.01 -7.94 5.78
N VAL A 257 2.27 -8.34 6.01
CA VAL A 257 3.30 -7.47 6.58
C VAL A 257 4.57 -7.51 5.75
N ARG A 258 5.23 -6.36 5.62
CA ARG A 258 6.55 -6.26 5.02
C ARG A 258 7.60 -6.72 6.02
N ARG A 259 8.43 -7.68 5.61
CA ARG A 259 9.52 -8.23 6.42
C ARG A 259 10.89 -7.88 5.80
N ARG A 260 11.86 -7.70 6.69
CA ARG A 260 13.28 -7.60 6.33
C ARG A 260 14.13 -8.22 7.44
N GLU A 261 15.05 -9.07 7.01
CA GLU A 261 16.14 -9.59 7.84
C GLU A 261 17.45 -9.55 7.06
N SER A 262 18.55 -10.03 7.64
CA SER A 262 19.87 -10.06 6.97
C SER A 262 19.87 -10.89 5.68
N ASN A 263 19.03 -11.94 5.64
CA ASN A 263 18.93 -12.91 4.54
C ASN A 263 17.86 -12.58 3.50
N GLY A 264 17.16 -11.43 3.59
CA GLY A 264 16.20 -11.07 2.56
C GLY A 264 15.08 -10.11 2.99
N LYS A 265 14.21 -9.83 2.03
CA LYS A 265 13.07 -8.92 2.17
C LYS A 265 11.86 -9.54 1.47
N TRP A 266 10.78 -9.76 2.22
CA TRP A 266 9.59 -10.51 1.76
C TRP A 266 8.30 -9.99 2.36
N ILE A 267 7.18 -10.58 1.96
CA ILE A 267 5.87 -10.39 2.57
C ILE A 267 5.45 -11.69 3.26
N GLU A 268 4.94 -11.54 4.48
CA GLU A 268 4.29 -12.61 5.25
C GLU A 268 2.81 -12.32 5.43
N ILE A 269 2.00 -13.39 5.47
CA ILE A 269 0.61 -13.34 5.87
C ILE A 269 0.48 -13.97 7.26
N HIS A 270 -0.22 -13.26 8.12
CA HIS A 270 -0.61 -13.74 9.45
C HIS A 270 -2.13 -13.82 9.53
N ILE A 271 -2.65 -14.83 10.22
CA ILE A 271 -4.08 -15.04 10.45
C ILE A 271 -4.41 -14.98 11.93
N SER A 272 -5.53 -14.33 12.23
CA SER A 272 -6.20 -14.41 13.53
C SER A 272 -7.58 -15.01 13.33
N GLU A 273 -7.96 -15.97 14.17
CA GLU A 273 -9.27 -16.66 14.14
C GLU A 273 -10.15 -16.25 15.35
N ASP A 274 -9.69 -15.29 16.15
CA ASP A 274 -10.33 -14.82 17.38
C ASP A 274 -10.44 -13.28 17.46
N ASN A 275 -10.61 -12.65 16.27
CA ASN A 275 -10.79 -11.21 16.14
C ASN A 275 -9.60 -10.40 16.65
N GLY A 276 -8.39 -10.82 16.30
CA GLY A 276 -7.15 -10.10 16.54
C GLY A 276 -6.49 -10.38 17.89
N LYS A 277 -7.01 -11.29 18.72
CA LYS A 277 -6.42 -11.59 20.03
C LYS A 277 -5.16 -12.42 19.93
N ASN A 278 -5.15 -13.41 19.03
CA ASN A 278 -4.00 -14.26 18.76
C ASN A 278 -3.74 -14.34 17.24
N TRP A 279 -2.47 -14.44 16.88
CA TRP A 279 -2.04 -14.52 15.49
C TRP A 279 -1.05 -15.66 15.29
N ARG A 280 -1.11 -16.27 14.11
CA ARG A 280 -0.12 -17.23 13.65
C ARG A 280 0.30 -16.92 12.23
N PHE A 281 1.52 -17.28 11.89
CA PHE A 281 2.00 -17.28 10.51
C PHE A 281 1.13 -18.20 9.64
N LEU A 282 0.80 -17.77 8.44
CA LEU A 282 0.01 -18.55 7.49
C LEU A 282 0.78 -18.87 6.20
N SER A 283 1.32 -17.86 5.52
CA SER A 283 1.99 -18.06 4.24
C SER A 283 2.99 -16.94 3.91
N LYS A 284 3.80 -17.17 2.87
CA LYS A 284 4.83 -16.24 2.37
C LYS A 284 4.67 -16.06 0.86
N PRO A 285 3.71 -15.24 0.42
CA PRO A 285 3.34 -15.10 -1.01
C PRO A 285 4.47 -14.53 -1.88
N ALA A 286 5.21 -13.56 -1.36
CA ALA A 286 6.31 -12.92 -2.07
C ALA A 286 7.61 -13.11 -1.28
N PRO A 287 8.36 -14.21 -1.57
CA PRO A 287 9.55 -14.59 -0.81
C PRO A 287 10.76 -13.70 -1.09
N ASP A 288 10.74 -12.95 -2.18
CA ASP A 288 11.74 -11.94 -2.52
C ASP A 288 11.06 -10.73 -3.16
N LEU A 289 11.41 -9.55 -2.68
CA LEU A 289 10.92 -8.25 -3.14
C LEU A 289 12.05 -7.35 -3.70
N GLY A 290 13.24 -7.88 -3.88
CA GLY A 290 14.43 -7.08 -4.08
C GLY A 290 14.71 -6.22 -2.85
N GLU A 291 14.56 -4.88 -2.94
CA GLU A 291 14.79 -3.98 -1.81
C GLU A 291 13.61 -3.88 -0.81
N GLY A 292 12.56 -4.70 -1.02
CA GLY A 292 11.38 -4.74 -0.16
C GLY A 292 10.40 -3.59 -0.36
N ASN A 293 9.12 -3.89 -0.21
CA ASN A 293 8.02 -2.95 -0.40
C ASN A 293 6.85 -3.32 0.52
N PRO A 294 6.01 -2.35 0.96
CA PRO A 294 4.82 -2.70 1.71
C PRO A 294 3.79 -3.39 0.83
N PRO A 295 3.01 -4.31 1.40
CA PRO A 295 1.87 -4.92 0.74
C PRO A 295 0.66 -3.99 0.72
N SER A 296 -0.24 -4.23 -0.23
CA SER A 296 -1.65 -3.87 -0.17
C SER A 296 -2.47 -5.14 -0.35
N LEU A 297 -3.23 -5.52 0.68
CA LEU A 297 -4.10 -6.70 0.69
C LEU A 297 -5.55 -6.24 0.67
N ILE A 298 -6.35 -6.74 -0.28
CA ILE A 298 -7.79 -6.50 -0.34
C ILE A 298 -8.55 -7.81 -0.54
N ARG A 299 -9.77 -7.87 -0.01
CA ARG A 299 -10.74 -8.92 -0.32
C ARG A 299 -11.64 -8.43 -1.43
N LEU A 300 -11.76 -9.22 -2.49
CA LEU A 300 -12.61 -8.94 -3.64
C LEU A 300 -14.06 -9.31 -3.36
N ALA A 301 -14.98 -8.79 -4.15
CA ALA A 301 -16.41 -9.04 -4.02
C ALA A 301 -16.80 -10.52 -4.21
N ASP A 302 -15.94 -11.29 -4.91
CA ASP A 302 -16.08 -12.75 -5.11
C ASP A 302 -15.30 -13.59 -4.09
N ASP A 303 -14.92 -12.98 -2.97
CA ASP A 303 -14.17 -13.57 -1.85
C ASP A 303 -12.71 -13.93 -2.13
N ARG A 304 -12.22 -13.80 -3.35
CA ARG A 304 -10.79 -13.91 -3.63
C ARG A 304 -10.01 -12.80 -2.88
N LEU A 305 -8.75 -13.06 -2.63
CA LEU A 305 -7.83 -12.07 -2.07
C LEU A 305 -6.89 -11.59 -3.16
N CYS A 306 -6.66 -10.30 -3.22
CA CYS A 306 -5.66 -9.68 -4.07
C CYS A 306 -4.58 -9.03 -3.20
N LEU A 307 -3.34 -9.50 -3.36
CA LEU A 307 -2.14 -8.93 -2.76
C LEU A 307 -1.37 -8.18 -3.83
N SER A 308 -1.05 -6.92 -3.60
CA SER A 308 -0.22 -6.14 -4.52
C SER A 308 0.97 -5.49 -3.82
N TYR A 309 2.05 -5.30 -4.56
CA TYR A 309 3.30 -4.75 -4.04
C TYR A 309 4.21 -4.20 -5.15
N GLY A 310 5.12 -3.31 -4.79
CA GLY A 310 6.21 -2.91 -5.67
C GLY A 310 7.33 -3.95 -5.67
N TYR A 311 7.81 -4.34 -6.85
CA TYR A 311 8.95 -5.21 -7.03
C TYR A 311 10.20 -4.37 -7.32
N ARG A 312 11.21 -4.47 -6.44
CA ARG A 312 12.40 -3.61 -6.44
C ARG A 312 13.69 -4.32 -6.85
N ALA A 313 13.58 -5.43 -7.60
CA ALA A 313 14.64 -6.01 -8.41
C ALA A 313 14.29 -5.83 -9.89
N LYS A 314 15.23 -6.09 -10.80
CA LYS A 314 14.97 -6.04 -12.26
C LYS A 314 14.13 -7.26 -12.69
N PRO A 315 13.12 -7.08 -13.54
CA PRO A 315 12.57 -5.81 -14.02
C PRO A 315 11.75 -5.12 -12.92
N TYR A 316 12.09 -3.82 -12.67
CA TYR A 316 11.42 -3.02 -11.66
C TYR A 316 9.96 -2.77 -12.03
N GLY A 317 9.04 -2.97 -11.09
CA GLY A 317 7.64 -2.84 -11.45
C GLY A 317 6.65 -3.02 -10.30
N ILE A 318 5.41 -3.27 -10.68
CA ILE A 318 4.29 -3.53 -9.77
C ILE A 318 3.78 -4.94 -10.03
N ARG A 319 3.51 -5.68 -8.99
CA ARG A 319 3.01 -7.07 -9.03
C ARG A 319 1.72 -7.19 -8.25
N ALA A 320 0.90 -8.15 -8.68
CA ALA A 320 -0.24 -8.65 -7.92
C ALA A 320 -0.21 -10.18 -7.85
N GLN A 321 -0.86 -10.74 -6.85
CA GLN A 321 -1.10 -12.17 -6.70
C GLN A 321 -2.52 -12.39 -6.19
N ILE A 322 -3.15 -13.46 -6.61
CA ILE A 322 -4.51 -13.84 -6.22
C ILE A 322 -4.45 -15.10 -5.36
N SER A 323 -5.27 -15.13 -4.32
CA SER A 323 -5.55 -16.34 -3.53
C SER A 323 -7.04 -16.63 -3.53
N THR A 324 -7.38 -17.91 -3.69
CA THR A 324 -8.76 -18.44 -3.69
C THR A 324 -9.04 -19.33 -2.47
N ASP A 325 -8.06 -19.50 -1.58
CA ASP A 325 -8.09 -20.44 -0.45
C ASP A 325 -7.80 -19.77 0.91
N ASN A 326 -8.22 -18.50 1.05
CA ASN A 326 -8.00 -17.68 2.24
C ASN A 326 -6.51 -17.48 2.58
N ALA A 327 -5.70 -17.16 1.58
CA ALA A 327 -4.28 -16.86 1.66
C ALA A 327 -3.36 -18.03 2.06
N LYS A 328 -3.80 -19.27 1.94
CA LYS A 328 -2.95 -20.45 2.16
C LYS A 328 -1.97 -20.60 1.00
N THR A 329 -2.47 -20.44 -0.22
CA THR A 329 -1.67 -20.44 -1.46
C THR A 329 -1.95 -19.19 -2.32
N TRP A 330 -1.05 -18.89 -3.22
CA TRP A 330 -1.09 -17.71 -4.06
C TRP A 330 -0.71 -18.06 -5.50
N SER A 331 -1.31 -17.35 -6.45
CA SER A 331 -0.94 -17.44 -7.87
C SER A 331 0.52 -17.05 -8.08
N ASN A 332 1.05 -17.37 -9.25
CA ASN A 332 2.26 -16.70 -9.73
C ASN A 332 2.05 -15.18 -9.76
N PRO A 333 3.14 -14.38 -9.60
CA PRO A 333 3.05 -12.94 -9.70
C PRO A 333 2.50 -12.49 -11.06
N ILE A 334 1.43 -11.72 -11.04
CA ILE A 334 0.86 -11.03 -12.19
C ILE A 334 1.64 -9.73 -12.37
N HIS A 335 2.19 -9.51 -13.54
CA HIS A 335 2.99 -8.35 -13.86
C HIS A 335 2.08 -7.20 -14.28
N LEU A 336 1.72 -6.33 -13.35
CA LEU A 336 0.94 -5.14 -13.64
C LEU A 336 1.76 -4.08 -14.41
N ARG A 337 3.06 -3.93 -14.06
CA ARG A 337 4.04 -3.08 -14.76
C ARG A 337 5.45 -3.62 -14.60
N ASP A 338 6.28 -3.47 -15.65
CA ASP A 338 7.69 -3.89 -15.70
C ASP A 338 8.63 -2.83 -16.28
N ASP A 339 8.11 -1.63 -16.55
CA ASP A 339 8.82 -0.53 -17.21
C ASP A 339 9.47 0.46 -16.24
N GLY A 340 9.65 0.07 -14.98
CA GLY A 340 10.30 0.91 -13.97
C GLY A 340 11.75 1.22 -14.32
N ALA A 341 12.13 2.51 -14.23
CA ALA A 341 13.50 2.96 -14.49
C ALA A 341 14.46 2.72 -13.31
N GLY A 342 13.93 2.42 -12.12
CA GLY A 342 14.72 2.20 -10.92
C GLY A 342 13.89 1.62 -9.77
N ARG A 343 14.58 1.25 -8.69
CA ARG A 343 13.98 0.60 -7.52
C ARG A 343 13.09 1.51 -6.66
N ASP A 344 13.21 2.84 -6.80
CA ASP A 344 12.45 3.78 -5.98
C ASP A 344 11.04 3.96 -6.52
N LEU A 345 10.19 2.96 -6.26
CA LEU A 345 8.81 2.82 -6.70
C LEU A 345 7.99 1.97 -5.71
N GLY A 346 6.66 1.90 -5.93
CA GLY A 346 5.75 1.00 -5.22
C GLY A 346 4.89 1.71 -4.17
N TYR A 347 4.86 1.21 -2.93
CA TYR A 347 3.99 1.67 -1.86
C TYR A 347 2.52 1.67 -2.29
N VAL A 348 2.10 0.53 -2.81
CA VAL A 348 0.79 0.33 -3.44
C VAL A 348 -0.34 0.48 -2.41
N ARG A 349 -1.46 1.04 -2.85
CA ARG A 349 -2.79 0.93 -2.25
C ARG A 349 -3.77 0.49 -3.31
N SER A 350 -4.74 -0.34 -2.92
CA SER A 350 -5.67 -0.94 -3.86
C SER A 350 -7.09 -0.84 -3.37
N VAL A 351 -8.02 -0.68 -4.31
CA VAL A 351 -9.47 -0.80 -4.08
C VAL A 351 -10.10 -1.51 -5.26
N GLN A 352 -11.25 -2.17 -5.04
CA GLN A 352 -12.06 -2.73 -6.10
C GLN A 352 -13.22 -1.80 -6.44
N ARG A 353 -13.48 -1.61 -7.73
CA ARG A 353 -14.62 -0.86 -8.27
C ARG A 353 -15.91 -1.71 -8.26
N PRO A 354 -17.10 -1.07 -8.34
CA PRO A 354 -18.37 -1.80 -8.45
C PRO A 354 -18.47 -2.72 -9.68
N ASP A 355 -17.75 -2.39 -10.78
CA ASP A 355 -17.69 -3.22 -12.00
C ASP A 355 -16.71 -4.41 -11.88
N GLY A 356 -16.11 -4.61 -10.70
CA GLY A 356 -15.17 -5.69 -10.40
C GLY A 356 -13.71 -5.38 -10.73
N LYS A 357 -13.42 -4.31 -11.47
CA LYS A 357 -12.04 -3.91 -11.77
C LYS A 357 -11.30 -3.49 -10.51
N ILE A 358 -9.99 -3.73 -10.49
CA ILE A 358 -9.13 -3.39 -9.37
C ILE A 358 -8.26 -2.19 -9.75
N ILE A 359 -8.23 -1.20 -8.86
CA ILE A 359 -7.39 -0.01 -9.01
C ILE A 359 -6.22 -0.13 -8.05
N PHE A 360 -5.00 -0.05 -8.59
CA PHE A 360 -3.76 0.00 -7.84
C PHE A 360 -3.15 1.39 -7.98
N VAL A 361 -3.00 2.11 -6.87
CA VAL A 361 -2.35 3.42 -6.85
C VAL A 361 -0.99 3.28 -6.16
N TYR A 362 0.05 3.80 -6.80
CA TYR A 362 1.44 3.66 -6.35
C TYR A 362 2.30 4.83 -6.83
N TYR A 363 3.48 5.01 -6.28
CA TYR A 363 4.44 5.90 -6.90
C TYR A 363 5.39 5.12 -7.83
N PHE A 364 5.82 5.80 -8.87
CA PHE A 364 6.57 5.16 -9.94
C PHE A 364 7.66 6.09 -10.52
N CYS A 365 8.61 5.52 -11.25
CA CYS A 365 9.56 6.21 -12.10
C CYS A 365 9.69 5.42 -13.40
N ASP A 366 9.64 6.12 -14.51
CA ASP A 366 9.83 5.55 -15.85
C ASP A 366 11.02 6.20 -16.56
N LYS A 367 11.33 5.73 -17.77
CA LYS A 367 12.46 6.26 -18.56
C LYS A 367 12.19 7.66 -19.13
N LYS A 368 10.95 8.17 -19.06
CA LYS A 368 10.55 9.47 -19.64
C LYS A 368 10.95 10.63 -18.73
N SER A 369 11.05 10.39 -17.43
CA SER A 369 11.31 11.42 -16.44
C SER A 369 11.98 10.82 -15.19
N PRO A 370 13.02 11.48 -14.63
CA PRO A 370 13.68 11.00 -13.42
C PRO A 370 12.83 11.19 -12.16
N GLU A 371 11.83 12.08 -12.20
CA GLU A 371 10.96 12.34 -11.06
C GLU A 371 10.11 11.12 -10.69
N ARG A 372 9.78 11.04 -9.40
CA ARG A 372 8.78 10.09 -8.91
C ARG A 372 7.41 10.72 -9.02
N TYR A 373 6.46 9.98 -9.55
CA TYR A 373 5.09 10.43 -9.77
C TYR A 373 4.08 9.40 -9.24
N ILE A 374 2.84 9.81 -9.04
CA ILE A 374 1.77 8.90 -8.66
C ILE A 374 1.09 8.39 -9.93
N ALA A 375 1.01 7.09 -10.04
CA ALA A 375 0.35 6.37 -11.12
C ALA A 375 -0.76 5.48 -10.57
N ALA A 376 -1.72 5.17 -11.41
CA ALA A 376 -2.70 4.12 -11.18
C ALA A 376 -2.61 3.07 -12.28
N THR A 377 -2.91 1.83 -11.93
CA THR A 377 -3.18 0.74 -12.86
C THR A 377 -4.60 0.25 -12.61
N ILE A 378 -5.39 0.18 -13.67
CA ILE A 378 -6.74 -0.40 -13.68
C ILE A 378 -6.60 -1.78 -14.32
N TRP A 379 -7.01 -2.83 -13.60
CA TRP A 379 -6.96 -4.22 -14.06
C TRP A 379 -8.33 -4.89 -13.91
N ASP A 380 -8.73 -5.71 -14.88
CA ASP A 380 -10.03 -6.37 -14.90
C ASP A 380 -10.19 -7.52 -13.88
N GLY A 381 -9.11 -7.91 -13.19
CA GLY A 381 -9.16 -8.94 -12.15
C GLY A 381 -9.20 -10.38 -12.67
N LYS A 382 -8.97 -10.59 -13.97
CA LYS A 382 -9.06 -11.92 -14.62
C LYS A 382 -7.70 -12.49 -14.97
#